data_5250719696e5f82ede9966926850f0d3
#
_entry.id   5250719696e5f82ede9966926850f0d3
#
_cell.length_a   1.000
_cell.length_b   1.000
_cell.length_c   1.000
_cell.angle_alpha   90.00
_cell.angle_beta   90.00
_cell.angle_gamma   90.00
#
_symmetry.space_group_name_H-M   'P 1'
#
loop_
_entity.id
_entity.type
_entity.pdbx_description
1 polymer ?
#
loop_
_entity_poly.entity_id
_entity_poly.type
_entity_poly.pdbx_seq_one_letter_code
_entity_poly.pdbx_strand_id
1 'polypeptide(L)'
;MLRMLALCGILVLGSARTARAEWHFTPMVGFTGFGNTSLIDPEGATGKRHGHLGGSVALLGSGILGAEVVTLWTPDFFETGDVDLVDSSRTLTAMGNVVLTTPRKWTEYGLRPFISGGLGLMHASTTSLIFPIRVNTTGVNVGGGVIGFLTDRTGLRFDVRYHSTLNRLDDDDVPSIGPVHLRYVTASVGIVFRR
;
A
#
# COMPACT_ATOMS: atom_id res chain seq x y z
N MET A 1 5.63 9.49 -33.49
CA MET A 1 5.77 9.55 -32.03
C MET A 1 5.78 8.16 -31.37
N LEU A 2 4.87 7.24 -31.70
CA LEU A 2 4.80 5.91 -31.08
C LEU A 2 6.07 5.04 -31.25
N ARG A 3 6.75 5.16 -32.40
CA ARG A 3 8.01 4.41 -32.67
C ARG A 3 9.22 4.94 -31.87
N MET A 4 9.27 6.22 -31.53
CA MET A 4 10.32 6.79 -30.69
C MET A 4 10.15 6.40 -29.20
N LEU A 5 8.91 6.31 -28.70
CA LEU A 5 8.62 5.82 -27.36
C LEU A 5 8.98 4.34 -27.17
N ALA A 6 8.75 3.53 -28.20
CA ALA A 6 9.16 2.13 -28.20
C ALA A 6 10.68 1.95 -28.19
N LEU A 7 11.43 2.79 -28.92
CA LEU A 7 12.89 2.74 -28.95
C LEU A 7 13.52 3.17 -27.62
N CYS A 8 12.97 4.20 -26.95
CA CYS A 8 13.40 4.60 -25.62
C CYS A 8 13.15 3.50 -24.58
N GLY A 9 12.02 2.78 -24.68
CA GLY A 9 11.71 1.66 -23.78
C GLY A 9 12.71 0.49 -23.92
N ILE A 10 13.15 0.19 -25.14
CA ILE A 10 14.11 -0.90 -25.40
C ILE A 10 15.53 -0.52 -24.96
N LEU A 11 15.93 0.74 -25.08
CA LEU A 11 17.24 1.22 -24.63
C LEU A 11 17.40 1.18 -23.11
N VAL A 12 16.33 1.40 -22.35
CA VAL A 12 16.33 1.30 -20.87
C VAL A 12 16.48 -0.17 -20.42
N LEU A 13 15.96 -1.13 -21.19
CA LEU A 13 16.09 -2.56 -20.88
C LEU A 13 17.48 -3.12 -21.24
N GLY A 14 18.19 -2.51 -22.20
CA GLY A 14 19.49 -3.01 -22.68
C GLY A 14 20.69 -2.68 -21.78
N SER A 15 20.56 -1.77 -20.81
CA SER A 15 21.64 -1.39 -19.89
C SER A 15 21.58 -2.08 -18.53
N ALA A 16 20.76 -3.10 -18.38
CA ALA A 16 20.74 -3.97 -17.20
C ALA A 16 22.02 -4.83 -17.15
N ARG A 17 23.16 -4.20 -16.79
CA ARG A 17 24.29 -4.95 -16.22
C ARG A 17 23.70 -5.80 -15.12
N THR A 18 24.05 -7.09 -15.07
CA THR A 18 23.63 -8.13 -14.13
C THR A 18 23.42 -7.59 -12.70
N ALA A 19 22.37 -6.81 -12.50
CA ALA A 19 21.91 -6.41 -11.20
C ALA A 19 21.32 -7.69 -10.59
N ARG A 20 22.03 -8.31 -9.66
CA ARG A 20 21.46 -9.39 -8.87
C ARG A 20 20.26 -8.80 -8.16
N ALA A 21 19.08 -9.07 -8.69
CA ALA A 21 17.83 -8.73 -8.06
C ALA A 21 17.56 -9.75 -6.95
N GLU A 22 17.27 -9.25 -5.77
CA GLU A 22 17.01 -10.05 -4.59
C GLU A 22 15.51 -10.00 -4.29
N TRP A 23 14.91 -11.15 -4.04
CA TRP A 23 13.54 -11.24 -3.60
C TRP A 23 13.46 -10.99 -2.10
N HIS A 24 12.58 -10.06 -1.71
CA HIS A 24 12.27 -9.76 -0.33
C HIS A 24 10.83 -10.15 -0.05
N PHE A 25 10.61 -11.04 0.89
CA PHE A 25 9.29 -11.43 1.40
C PHE A 25 9.13 -10.83 2.78
N THR A 26 8.08 -10.06 3.00
CA THR A 26 7.93 -9.31 4.25
C THR A 26 6.51 -9.45 4.79
N PRO A 27 6.22 -10.40 5.69
CA PRO A 27 5.03 -10.32 6.52
C PRO A 27 5.09 -9.09 7.41
N MET A 28 3.95 -8.38 7.54
CA MET A 28 3.86 -7.09 8.24
C MET A 28 2.62 -7.03 9.11
N VAL A 29 2.76 -6.31 10.22
CA VAL A 29 1.65 -5.89 11.09
C VAL A 29 1.77 -4.39 11.32
N GLY A 30 0.67 -3.74 11.63
CA GLY A 30 0.72 -2.30 11.88
C GLY A 30 -0.62 -1.69 12.20
N PHE A 31 -0.69 -0.39 12.07
CA PHE A 31 -1.88 0.41 12.34
C PHE A 31 -2.24 1.24 11.12
N THR A 32 -3.55 1.32 10.87
CA THR A 32 -4.18 2.20 9.90
C THR A 32 -4.90 3.29 10.67
N GLY A 33 -4.71 4.53 10.29
CA GLY A 33 -5.34 5.66 10.96
C GLY A 33 -5.24 6.95 10.15
N PHE A 34 -5.66 8.08 10.74
CA PHE A 34 -5.62 9.41 10.13
C PHE A 34 -6.34 9.48 8.77
N GLY A 35 -7.46 8.77 8.64
CA GLY A 35 -8.23 8.71 7.40
C GLY A 35 -9.39 9.69 7.42
N ASN A 36 -9.69 10.29 6.25
CA ASN A 36 -10.95 10.96 5.97
C ASN A 36 -11.73 10.09 4.99
N THR A 37 -12.98 9.79 5.34
CA THR A 37 -13.90 9.12 4.43
C THR A 37 -15.16 9.95 4.28
N SER A 38 -15.69 10.05 3.07
CA SER A 38 -16.98 10.69 2.81
C SER A 38 -18.18 9.74 2.93
N LEU A 39 -17.92 8.44 3.25
CA LEU A 39 -18.95 7.41 3.29
C LEU A 39 -19.79 7.42 4.58
N ILE A 40 -19.22 7.87 5.68
CA ILE A 40 -19.87 7.89 7.01
C ILE A 40 -19.33 9.12 7.72
N ASP A 41 -20.18 9.83 8.45
CA ASP A 41 -19.95 11.06 9.20
C ASP A 41 -18.44 11.45 9.39
N PRO A 42 -17.96 12.52 8.74
CA PRO A 42 -16.54 12.85 8.72
C PRO A 42 -15.95 13.19 10.09
N GLU A 43 -16.76 13.54 11.08
CA GLU A 43 -16.30 13.90 12.42
C GLU A 43 -16.06 12.69 13.34
N GLY A 44 -16.73 11.57 13.10
CA GLY A 44 -16.60 10.35 13.92
C GLY A 44 -15.51 9.38 13.46
N ALA A 45 -15.20 9.35 12.16
CA ALA A 45 -14.28 8.35 11.57
C ALA A 45 -12.79 8.70 11.72
N THR A 46 -12.45 9.92 12.11
CA THR A 46 -11.08 10.46 12.04
C THR A 46 -10.18 10.13 13.23
N GLY A 47 -10.65 9.45 14.26
CA GLY A 47 -9.92 9.28 15.52
C GLY A 47 -9.43 7.88 15.85
N LYS A 48 -9.98 6.83 15.26
CA LYS A 48 -9.67 5.46 15.67
C LYS A 48 -8.52 4.85 14.86
N ARG A 49 -7.63 4.17 15.56
CA ARG A 49 -6.54 3.40 14.98
C ARG A 49 -7.00 1.94 14.87
N HIS A 50 -6.92 1.38 13.66
CA HIS A 50 -7.26 -0.02 13.40
C HIS A 50 -5.99 -0.81 13.14
N GLY A 51 -5.88 -1.98 13.76
CA GLY A 51 -4.80 -2.91 13.47
C GLY A 51 -4.93 -3.45 12.05
N HIS A 52 -3.82 -3.64 11.34
CA HIS A 52 -3.80 -4.33 10.07
C HIS A 52 -2.75 -5.44 10.04
N LEU A 53 -3.02 -6.44 9.22
CA LEU A 53 -2.10 -7.49 8.85
C LEU A 53 -1.81 -7.38 7.36
N GLY A 54 -0.62 -7.76 6.95
CA GLY A 54 -0.31 -7.72 5.54
C GLY A 54 1.02 -8.34 5.20
N GLY A 55 1.44 -8.09 3.98
CA GLY A 55 2.73 -8.53 3.51
C GLY A 55 3.14 -7.84 2.23
N SER A 56 4.43 -7.91 1.93
CA SER A 56 4.95 -7.46 0.66
C SER A 56 5.89 -8.48 0.03
N VAL A 57 5.91 -8.45 -1.30
CA VAL A 57 6.91 -9.13 -2.12
C VAL A 57 7.60 -8.05 -2.93
N ALA A 58 8.90 -7.88 -2.72
CA ALA A 58 9.68 -6.89 -3.43
C ALA A 58 10.85 -7.52 -4.18
N LEU A 59 11.13 -6.99 -5.35
CA LEU A 59 12.30 -7.28 -6.16
C LEU A 59 13.21 -6.05 -6.12
N LEU A 60 14.27 -6.13 -5.32
CA LEU A 60 15.20 -5.02 -5.15
C LEU A 60 16.55 -5.39 -5.80
N GLY A 61 17.01 -4.53 -6.70
CA GLY A 61 18.35 -4.67 -7.27
C GLY A 61 19.45 -4.18 -6.34
N SER A 62 20.70 -4.39 -6.75
CA SER A 62 21.88 -3.74 -6.14
C SER A 62 21.92 -2.22 -6.37
N GLY A 63 21.09 -1.71 -7.29
CA GLY A 63 20.95 -0.31 -7.65
C GLY A 63 19.89 0.42 -6.81
N ILE A 64 19.34 1.48 -7.43
CA ILE A 64 18.38 2.39 -6.80
C ILE A 64 16.93 1.92 -6.99
N LEU A 65 16.64 1.25 -8.10
CA LEU A 65 15.28 0.88 -8.51
C LEU A 65 14.91 -0.52 -8.05
N GLY A 66 13.65 -0.67 -7.64
CA GLY A 66 12.99 -1.93 -7.36
C GLY A 66 11.50 -1.87 -7.66
N ALA A 67 10.85 -3.00 -7.57
CA ALA A 67 9.41 -3.15 -7.69
C ALA A 67 8.87 -3.90 -6.48
N GLU A 68 7.65 -3.60 -6.07
CA GLU A 68 7.02 -4.21 -4.91
C GLU A 68 5.52 -4.38 -5.12
N VAL A 69 4.98 -5.48 -4.64
CA VAL A 69 3.55 -5.67 -4.42
C VAL A 69 3.30 -5.74 -2.93
N VAL A 70 2.36 -4.93 -2.44
CA VAL A 70 1.94 -4.90 -1.03
C VAL A 70 0.48 -5.23 -0.94
N THR A 71 0.13 -6.09 0.01
CA THR A 71 -1.26 -6.39 0.37
C THR A 71 -1.45 -6.12 1.85
N LEU A 72 -2.54 -5.40 2.19
CA LEU A 72 -2.92 -5.08 3.56
C LEU A 72 -4.37 -5.47 3.78
N TRP A 73 -4.65 -6.11 4.89
CA TRP A 73 -5.98 -6.44 5.36
C TRP A 73 -6.22 -5.74 6.69
N THR A 74 -7.23 -4.88 6.74
CA THR A 74 -7.62 -4.13 7.93
C THR A 74 -9.04 -4.55 8.32
N PRO A 75 -9.21 -5.35 9.39
CA PRO A 75 -10.52 -5.62 9.96
C PRO A 75 -11.04 -4.35 10.65
N ASP A 76 -12.34 -4.29 10.82
CA ASP A 76 -13.09 -3.29 11.61
C ASP A 76 -12.77 -1.83 11.24
N PHE A 77 -12.47 -1.60 9.96
CA PHE A 77 -12.00 -0.30 9.43
C PHE A 77 -13.03 0.83 9.62
N PHE A 78 -14.33 0.53 9.62
CA PHE A 78 -15.42 1.50 9.73
C PHE A 78 -16.19 1.42 11.03
N GLU A 79 -15.66 0.80 12.09
CA GLU A 79 -16.30 0.82 13.41
C GLU A 79 -16.28 2.23 13.99
N THR A 80 -17.44 2.81 14.11
CA THR A 80 -17.65 4.14 14.68
C THR A 80 -18.50 4.03 15.94
N GLY A 81 -17.87 4.17 17.12
CA GLY A 81 -18.49 4.53 18.40
C GLY A 81 -19.73 3.72 18.83
N ASP A 82 -20.27 4.05 19.98
CA ASP A 82 -21.31 3.41 20.80
C ASP A 82 -22.66 3.05 20.18
N VAL A 83 -22.81 3.06 18.84
CA VAL A 83 -24.03 2.63 18.16
C VAL A 83 -23.68 1.51 17.20
N ASP A 84 -24.09 0.29 17.52
CA ASP A 84 -23.94 -0.96 16.73
C ASP A 84 -24.72 -0.92 15.39
N LEU A 85 -24.40 0.03 14.51
CA LEU A 85 -24.99 0.11 13.17
C LEU A 85 -24.21 -0.68 12.12
N VAL A 86 -22.99 -1.11 12.43
CA VAL A 86 -22.11 -1.85 11.53
C VAL A 86 -21.65 -3.12 12.21
N ASP A 87 -22.15 -4.26 11.75
CA ASP A 87 -21.87 -5.58 12.33
C ASP A 87 -20.47 -6.09 12.00
N SER A 88 -19.92 -5.74 10.86
CA SER A 88 -18.52 -5.99 10.49
C SER A 88 -18.08 -5.15 9.30
N SER A 89 -16.86 -4.67 9.34
CA SER A 89 -16.24 -3.96 8.22
C SER A 89 -14.82 -4.50 7.97
N ARG A 90 -14.41 -4.52 6.71
CA ARG A 90 -13.06 -4.94 6.34
C ARG A 90 -12.59 -4.21 5.10
N THR A 91 -11.33 -3.90 5.07
CA THR A 91 -10.68 -3.33 3.88
C THR A 91 -9.50 -4.21 3.47
N LEU A 92 -9.48 -4.58 2.19
CA LEU A 92 -8.36 -5.25 1.55
C LEU A 92 -7.74 -4.30 0.53
N THR A 93 -6.46 -4.03 0.67
CA THR A 93 -5.71 -3.16 -0.24
C THR A 93 -4.60 -3.96 -0.89
N ALA A 94 -4.48 -3.87 -2.22
CA ALA A 94 -3.40 -4.47 -3.00
C ALA A 94 -2.78 -3.43 -3.92
N MET A 95 -1.49 -3.11 -3.73
CA MET A 95 -0.78 -2.05 -4.43
C MET A 95 0.47 -2.56 -5.11
N GLY A 96 0.65 -2.18 -6.39
CA GLY A 96 1.90 -2.35 -7.14
C GLY A 96 2.70 -1.07 -7.08
N ASN A 97 3.96 -1.14 -6.64
CA ASN A 97 4.81 0.02 -6.36
C ASN A 97 6.13 -0.04 -7.10
N VAL A 98 6.61 1.12 -7.49
CA VAL A 98 8.02 1.36 -7.77
C VAL A 98 8.70 1.76 -6.47
N VAL A 99 9.86 1.18 -6.20
CA VAL A 99 10.65 1.42 -4.99
C VAL A 99 11.97 2.07 -5.39
N LEU A 100 12.28 3.19 -4.75
CA LEU A 100 13.58 3.83 -4.82
C LEU A 100 14.30 3.60 -3.51
N THR A 101 15.45 2.96 -3.55
CA THR A 101 16.23 2.64 -2.35
C THR A 101 17.69 3.00 -2.54
N THR A 102 18.41 3.23 -1.46
CA THR A 102 19.85 3.49 -1.53
C THR A 102 20.59 2.28 -2.11
N PRO A 103 21.59 2.51 -2.99
CA PRO A 103 22.45 1.45 -3.49
C PRO A 103 23.15 0.74 -2.34
N ARG A 104 23.27 -0.58 -2.44
CA ARG A 104 23.88 -1.41 -1.38
C ARG A 104 25.32 -1.00 -1.04
N LYS A 105 26.02 -0.38 -1.99
CA LYS A 105 27.39 0.10 -1.79
C LYS A 105 27.52 1.32 -0.87
N TRP A 106 26.42 2.04 -0.64
CA TRP A 106 26.40 3.29 0.14
C TRP A 106 25.85 3.08 1.56
N THR A 107 25.36 1.88 1.85
CA THR A 107 24.74 1.58 3.13
C THR A 107 25.71 0.81 4.02
N GLU A 108 26.20 1.49 5.03
CA GLU A 108 26.88 0.83 6.16
C GLU A 108 25.85 0.11 7.03
N TYR A 109 26.24 -0.96 7.69
CA TYR A 109 25.41 -1.72 8.63
C TYR A 109 24.13 -2.34 8.07
N GLY A 110 24.02 -2.52 6.76
CA GLY A 110 22.84 -3.17 6.15
C GLY A 110 21.54 -2.36 6.22
N LEU A 111 21.61 -1.06 6.56
CA LEU A 111 20.45 -0.19 6.65
C LEU A 111 20.12 0.41 5.25
N ARG A 112 18.92 0.14 4.71
CA ARG A 112 18.49 0.60 3.39
C ARG A 112 17.22 1.45 3.52
N PRO A 113 17.30 2.78 3.58
CA PRO A 113 16.14 3.64 3.44
C PRO A 113 15.56 3.53 2.03
N PHE A 114 14.24 3.66 1.93
CA PHE A 114 13.52 3.61 0.67
C PHE A 114 12.33 4.58 0.67
N ILE A 115 11.95 4.98 -0.52
CA ILE A 115 10.66 5.60 -0.83
C ILE A 115 9.96 4.75 -1.88
N SER A 116 8.64 4.74 -1.87
CA SER A 116 7.84 3.97 -2.81
C SER A 116 6.58 4.71 -3.19
N GLY A 117 6.11 4.46 -4.39
CA GLY A 117 4.84 4.98 -4.86
C GLY A 117 4.26 4.08 -5.93
N GLY A 118 2.94 4.03 -5.99
CA GLY A 118 2.27 3.12 -6.91
C GLY A 118 0.76 3.27 -6.91
N LEU A 119 0.14 2.32 -7.58
CA LEU A 119 -1.31 2.24 -7.75
C LEU A 119 -1.78 0.80 -7.56
N GLY A 120 -3.06 0.65 -7.30
CA GLY A 120 -3.64 -0.66 -7.06
C GLY A 120 -5.14 -0.60 -6.78
N LEU A 121 -5.62 -1.66 -6.18
CA LEU A 121 -7.02 -1.87 -5.89
C LEU A 121 -7.25 -1.82 -4.38
N MET A 122 -8.34 -1.18 -4.01
CA MET A 122 -8.88 -1.11 -2.66
C MET A 122 -10.29 -1.71 -2.66
N HIS A 123 -10.47 -2.76 -1.90
CA HIS A 123 -11.76 -3.42 -1.71
C HIS A 123 -12.25 -3.14 -0.30
N ALA A 124 -13.32 -2.38 -0.16
CA ALA A 124 -14.00 -2.14 1.10
C ALA A 124 -15.31 -2.93 1.13
N SER A 125 -15.56 -3.62 2.23
CA SER A 125 -16.78 -4.39 2.45
C SER A 125 -17.32 -4.06 3.84
N THR A 126 -18.56 -3.61 3.88
CA THR A 126 -19.29 -3.32 5.12
C THR A 126 -20.59 -4.12 5.13
N THR A 127 -20.83 -4.84 6.19
CA THR A 127 -22.10 -5.54 6.42
C THR A 127 -22.89 -4.70 7.42
N SER A 128 -23.88 -3.98 6.93
CA SER A 128 -24.88 -3.31 7.77
C SER A 128 -26.13 -4.19 7.85
N LEU A 129 -26.90 -4.04 8.92
CA LEU A 129 -28.17 -4.76 9.16
C LEU A 129 -29.21 -4.57 8.03
N ILE A 130 -29.05 -3.58 7.17
CA ILE A 130 -30.02 -3.23 6.13
C ILE A 130 -29.50 -3.54 4.72
N PHE A 131 -28.23 -3.27 4.40
CA PHE A 131 -27.64 -3.54 3.07
C PHE A 131 -26.14 -3.83 3.14
N PRO A 132 -25.66 -4.94 2.54
CA PRO A 132 -24.22 -5.16 2.37
C PRO A 132 -23.68 -4.24 1.26
N ILE A 133 -22.78 -3.34 1.62
CA ILE A 133 -22.09 -2.45 0.66
C ILE A 133 -20.73 -3.04 0.36
N ARG A 134 -20.43 -3.26 -0.92
CA ARG A 134 -19.11 -3.69 -1.42
C ARG A 134 -18.64 -2.69 -2.45
N VAL A 135 -17.49 -2.07 -2.19
CA VAL A 135 -16.92 -1.07 -3.09
C VAL A 135 -15.54 -1.52 -3.53
N ASN A 136 -15.34 -1.57 -4.85
CA ASN A 136 -14.03 -1.75 -5.47
C ASN A 136 -13.59 -0.40 -6.04
N THR A 137 -12.45 0.09 -5.62
CA THR A 137 -11.93 1.36 -6.13
C THR A 137 -10.45 1.26 -6.46
N THR A 138 -10.01 2.05 -7.41
CA THR A 138 -8.59 2.21 -7.73
C THR A 138 -7.99 3.29 -6.85
N GLY A 139 -6.83 3.03 -6.29
CA GLY A 139 -6.13 3.97 -5.44
C GLY A 139 -4.66 4.13 -5.81
N VAL A 140 -4.08 5.16 -5.26
CA VAL A 140 -2.63 5.42 -5.29
C VAL A 140 -2.09 5.38 -3.88
N ASN A 141 -0.81 5.07 -3.78
CA ASN A 141 -0.08 5.23 -2.53
C ASN A 141 1.27 5.93 -2.75
N VAL A 142 1.74 6.55 -1.71
CA VAL A 142 3.11 7.05 -1.58
C VAL A 142 3.57 6.81 -0.17
N GLY A 143 4.80 6.39 -0.01
CA GLY A 143 5.34 6.11 1.31
C GLY A 143 6.83 5.94 1.31
N GLY A 144 7.35 5.58 2.47
CA GLY A 144 8.76 5.31 2.64
C GLY A 144 9.03 4.64 3.97
N GLY A 145 10.26 4.22 4.12
CA GLY A 145 10.66 3.48 5.29
C GLY A 145 12.13 3.10 5.27
N VAL A 146 12.45 2.15 6.10
CA VAL A 146 13.81 1.63 6.21
C VAL A 146 13.79 0.12 6.37
N ILE A 147 14.72 -0.56 5.70
CA ILE A 147 15.01 -1.98 5.88
C ILE A 147 16.37 -2.08 6.56
N GLY A 148 16.43 -2.73 7.72
CA GLY A 148 17.68 -3.05 8.43
C GLY A 148 17.92 -4.54 8.42
N PHE A 149 19.03 -4.99 7.83
CA PHE A 149 19.41 -6.41 7.81
C PHE A 149 20.19 -6.77 9.07
N LEU A 150 19.67 -7.74 9.82
CA LEU A 150 20.30 -8.32 11.01
C LEU A 150 21.25 -9.45 10.62
N THR A 151 20.92 -10.16 9.56
CA THR A 151 21.73 -11.24 8.98
C THR A 151 21.70 -11.10 7.44
N ASP A 152 22.47 -11.94 6.75
CA ASP A 152 22.46 -11.96 5.29
C ASP A 152 21.08 -12.28 4.67
N ARG A 153 20.19 -12.92 5.41
CA ARG A 153 18.89 -13.39 4.91
C ARG A 153 17.69 -12.78 5.62
N THR A 154 17.89 -12.17 6.79
CA THR A 154 16.78 -11.70 7.63
C THR A 154 17.00 -10.28 8.07
N GLY A 155 15.95 -9.47 8.02
CA GLY A 155 15.98 -8.07 8.44
C GLY A 155 14.65 -7.63 9.04
N LEU A 156 14.63 -6.40 9.50
CA LEU A 156 13.42 -5.69 9.94
C LEU A 156 13.10 -4.60 8.94
N ARG A 157 11.82 -4.35 8.72
CA ARG A 157 11.31 -3.27 7.90
C ARG A 157 10.37 -2.41 8.71
N PHE A 158 10.54 -1.08 8.60
CA PHE A 158 9.59 -0.07 9.06
C PHE A 158 9.09 0.69 7.84
N ASP A 159 7.78 0.91 7.77
CA ASP A 159 7.11 1.43 6.58
C ASP A 159 5.98 2.37 7.00
N VAL A 160 5.90 3.55 6.39
CA VAL A 160 4.78 4.49 6.54
C VAL A 160 4.29 4.86 5.15
N ARG A 161 2.97 4.73 4.91
CA ARG A 161 2.36 5.01 3.61
C ARG A 161 1.08 5.81 3.76
N TYR A 162 0.91 6.73 2.83
CA TYR A 162 -0.33 7.43 2.57
C TYR A 162 -1.04 6.76 1.39
N HIS A 163 -2.32 6.49 1.55
CA HIS A 163 -3.20 5.91 0.53
C HIS A 163 -4.32 6.88 0.19
N SER A 164 -4.69 6.96 -1.09
CA SER A 164 -5.79 7.79 -1.57
C SER A 164 -6.49 7.12 -2.74
N THR A 165 -7.81 7.16 -2.78
CA THR A 165 -8.60 6.71 -3.94
C THR A 165 -8.49 7.70 -5.08
N LEU A 166 -8.46 7.18 -6.33
CA LEU A 166 -8.38 7.97 -7.56
C LEU A 166 -9.74 8.26 -8.19
N ASN A 167 -10.71 7.35 -8.04
CA ASN A 167 -11.97 7.45 -8.77
C ASN A 167 -13.02 8.22 -7.99
N ARG A 168 -13.64 9.18 -8.69
CA ARG A 168 -15.04 9.51 -8.48
C ARG A 168 -15.84 8.35 -9.05
N LEU A 169 -16.61 7.68 -8.22
CA LEU A 169 -17.61 6.72 -8.72
C LEU A 169 -18.76 7.54 -9.29
N ASP A 170 -18.65 7.91 -10.55
CA ASP A 170 -19.80 8.31 -11.38
C ASP A 170 -20.34 6.99 -11.98
N ASP A 171 -21.10 6.23 -11.20
CA ASP A 171 -21.86 5.11 -11.69
C ASP A 171 -23.29 5.62 -11.91
N ASP A 172 -23.67 5.82 -13.17
CA ASP A 172 -24.97 6.37 -13.60
C ASP A 172 -26.15 5.46 -13.23
N ASP A 173 -25.92 4.27 -12.69
CA ASP A 173 -26.93 3.25 -12.41
C ASP A 173 -27.31 3.08 -10.91
N VAL A 174 -26.71 3.85 -9.99
CA VAL A 174 -27.06 3.81 -8.56
C VAL A 174 -27.42 5.21 -8.09
N PRO A 175 -28.55 5.41 -7.35
CA PRO A 175 -28.88 6.73 -6.80
C PRO A 175 -27.70 7.24 -5.99
N SER A 176 -27.12 8.34 -6.43
CA SER A 176 -25.83 8.94 -6.09
C SER A 176 -25.58 9.03 -4.58
N ILE A 177 -24.91 8.06 -4.04
CA ILE A 177 -24.07 8.26 -2.85
C ILE A 177 -22.82 8.95 -3.41
N GLY A 178 -22.61 10.22 -3.11
CA GLY A 178 -21.58 11.07 -3.72
C GLY A 178 -20.17 10.46 -3.76
N PRO A 179 -19.19 11.12 -4.39
CA PRO A 179 -17.86 10.54 -4.64
C PRO A 179 -17.21 10.09 -3.34
N VAL A 180 -16.95 8.78 -3.23
CA VAL A 180 -16.31 8.20 -2.07
C VAL A 180 -14.82 8.48 -2.12
N HIS A 181 -14.36 9.41 -1.29
CA HIS A 181 -12.95 9.66 -1.08
C HIS A 181 -12.48 8.90 0.17
N LEU A 182 -11.63 7.92 -0.02
CA LEU A 182 -10.96 7.24 1.07
C LEU A 182 -9.49 7.64 1.10
N ARG A 183 -9.06 8.24 2.21
CA ARG A 183 -7.67 8.63 2.46
C ARG A 183 -7.27 8.14 3.83
N TYR A 184 -6.12 7.49 3.94
CA TYR A 184 -5.62 7.02 5.23
C TYR A 184 -4.10 6.82 5.19
N VAL A 185 -3.52 6.76 6.38
CA VAL A 185 -2.10 6.48 6.60
C VAL A 185 -1.96 5.11 7.26
N THR A 186 -0.99 4.35 6.81
CA THR A 186 -0.58 3.09 7.44
C THR A 186 0.83 3.21 7.99
N ALA A 187 1.06 2.66 9.17
CA ALA A 187 2.39 2.48 9.74
C ALA A 187 2.57 0.99 10.07
N SER A 188 3.58 0.37 9.48
CA SER A 188 3.80 -1.08 9.54
C SER A 188 5.21 -1.42 10.01
N VAL A 189 5.33 -2.55 10.67
CA VAL A 189 6.59 -3.22 10.96
C VAL A 189 6.54 -4.64 10.43
N GLY A 190 7.63 -5.13 9.87
CA GLY A 190 7.69 -6.48 9.29
C GLY A 190 9.05 -7.11 9.40
N ILE A 191 9.08 -8.43 9.22
CA ILE A 191 10.30 -9.21 9.13
C ILE A 191 10.59 -9.47 7.66
N VAL A 192 11.76 -9.07 7.18
CA VAL A 192 12.19 -9.29 5.81
C VAL A 192 12.95 -10.60 5.71
N PHE A 193 12.51 -11.44 4.78
CA PHE A 193 13.25 -12.63 4.35
C PHE A 193 13.79 -12.38 2.95
N ARG A 194 15.12 -12.41 2.80
CA ARG A 194 15.83 -12.18 1.54
C ARG A 194 16.28 -13.50 0.92
N ARG A 195 16.03 -13.64 -0.37
CA ARG A 195 16.46 -14.79 -1.19
C ARG A 195 17.13 -14.34 -2.48
#